data_4aadf7338a879c196f88376bb7fc7b1f
#
_entry.id   4aadf7338a879c196f88376bb7fc7b1f
#
_cell.length_a   1.000
_cell.length_b   1.000
_cell.length_c   1.000
_cell.angle_alpha   90.00
_cell.angle_beta   90.00
_cell.angle_gamma   90.00
#
_symmetry.space_group_name_H-M   'P 1'
#
loop_
_entity.id
_entity.type
_entity.pdbx_description
1 polymer ?
#
loop_
_entity_poly.entity_id
_entity_poly.type
_entity_poly.pdbx_seq_one_letter_code
_entity_poly.pdbx_strand_id
1 'polypeptide(L)'
;MRSESYWLDTAPDFTGAQDGAVEGQANVVVVGGGFTGLAAARALALKGASVVVLEAGRVIGEASGRNGGQCNTGVAQDYASLSATLGADQAREYYKAYESAVQSVVTVIEEENIACDIKRNGKLKLAAKPGHYEGLARTCELIRREVDADVELLSAQDVRAEIDSNEFHGGLLQRNGIQMHVGRFGLGLADAAVRHGARVYQNATVKDWKANRGGFVVNTSKGSIQAGQLMLATGACQHGGLGWYRRRIVPVGSFVIVTEVLPQALIDQLFPHQRAYVTSRLIGNYFRLTPDNRLLFGGRARFAMSNSSSDAKSGKVLQAAMVQMFPQLAHVKVDYCWGGLVDMTSDRLPRAGEHNGVFYSMGYSGHGVQMSVHMGRMMAEVMEGKAQANPWKDLSWPAIPGHFGKPWFLPLVGAYYRYQDSRH
;
A
#
# COMPACT_ATOMS: atom_id res chain seq x y z
N MET A 1 4.98 22.68 -10.10
CA MET A 1 4.97 21.30 -9.56
C MET A 1 4.66 21.39 -8.07
N ARG A 2 3.51 20.85 -7.63
CA ARG A 2 3.06 20.82 -6.23
C ARG A 2 3.70 19.64 -5.51
N SER A 3 4.06 19.80 -4.24
CA SER A 3 4.68 18.75 -3.41
C SER A 3 3.66 17.96 -2.57
N GLU A 4 2.41 18.35 -2.60
CA GLU A 4 1.31 17.62 -1.97
C GLU A 4 0.91 16.41 -2.83
N SER A 5 0.36 15.36 -2.20
CA SER A 5 -0.22 14.25 -2.94
C SER A 5 -1.45 14.71 -3.73
N TYR A 6 -1.49 14.40 -5.03
CA TYR A 6 -2.67 14.62 -5.87
C TYR A 6 -3.95 14.07 -5.22
N TRP A 7 -3.85 12.92 -4.58
CA TRP A 7 -4.99 12.28 -3.93
C TRP A 7 -5.56 13.08 -2.76
N LEU A 8 -4.69 13.77 -2.01
CA LEU A 8 -5.06 14.57 -0.86
C LEU A 8 -5.49 15.99 -1.26
N ASP A 9 -4.94 16.51 -2.36
CA ASP A 9 -5.29 17.83 -2.92
C ASP A 9 -6.66 17.82 -3.64
N THR A 10 -7.09 16.66 -4.16
CA THR A 10 -8.33 16.52 -4.95
C THR A 10 -9.44 15.72 -4.26
N ALA A 11 -9.21 15.30 -3.03
CA ALA A 11 -10.24 14.71 -2.17
C ALA A 11 -10.88 15.78 -1.28
N PRO A 12 -12.12 15.57 -0.80
CA PRO A 12 -12.74 16.44 0.19
C PRO A 12 -11.97 16.44 1.51
N ASP A 13 -12.22 17.38 2.40
CA ASP A 13 -11.68 17.35 3.76
C ASP A 13 -12.46 16.35 4.63
N PHE A 14 -11.74 15.71 5.56
CA PHE A 14 -12.35 14.88 6.60
C PHE A 14 -12.89 15.74 7.73
N THR A 15 -14.20 15.77 7.90
CA THR A 15 -14.89 16.57 8.93
C THR A 15 -15.36 15.77 10.13
N GLY A 16 -15.20 14.42 10.10
CA GLY A 16 -15.66 13.51 11.17
C GLY A 16 -14.69 13.38 12.36
N ALA A 17 -13.61 14.17 12.39
CA ALA A 17 -12.66 14.12 13.49
C ALA A 17 -13.26 14.72 14.76
N GLN A 18 -12.92 14.10 15.91
CA GLN A 18 -13.30 14.64 17.22
C GLN A 18 -12.40 15.82 17.59
N ASP A 19 -13.03 16.89 18.06
CA ASP A 19 -12.35 18.03 18.64
C ASP A 19 -12.02 17.78 20.14
N GLY A 20 -11.03 18.53 20.65
CA GLY A 20 -10.73 18.55 22.08
C GLY A 20 -9.76 17.47 22.57
N ALA A 21 -9.86 17.17 23.86
CA ALA A 21 -8.96 16.25 24.55
C ALA A 21 -9.28 14.78 24.23
N VAL A 22 -8.24 13.96 24.23
CA VAL A 22 -8.37 12.49 24.21
C VAL A 22 -8.51 12.03 25.64
N GLU A 23 -9.70 11.52 26.00
CA GLU A 23 -10.01 11.14 27.39
C GLU A 23 -11.05 10.01 27.47
N GLY A 24 -11.29 9.54 28.71
CA GLY A 24 -12.29 8.51 28.99
C GLY A 24 -11.77 7.09 28.73
N GLN A 25 -12.65 6.23 28.21
CA GLN A 25 -12.36 4.82 27.96
C GLN A 25 -12.94 4.34 26.62
N ALA A 26 -12.35 3.26 26.09
CA ALA A 26 -12.82 2.54 24.90
C ALA A 26 -12.55 1.04 25.04
N ASN A 27 -13.36 0.20 24.38
CA ASN A 27 -13.05 -1.22 24.28
C ASN A 27 -11.73 -1.42 23.51
N VAL A 28 -11.57 -0.67 22.42
CA VAL A 28 -10.38 -0.75 21.58
C VAL A 28 -9.84 0.64 21.25
N VAL A 29 -8.55 0.82 21.41
CA VAL A 29 -7.82 1.96 20.85
C VAL A 29 -6.97 1.47 19.68
N VAL A 30 -7.11 2.13 18.52
CA VAL A 30 -6.34 1.87 17.31
C VAL A 30 -5.39 3.04 17.06
N VAL A 31 -4.10 2.78 16.95
CA VAL A 31 -3.06 3.78 16.69
C VAL A 31 -2.73 3.78 15.19
N GLY A 32 -3.05 4.88 14.52
CA GLY A 32 -2.89 5.11 13.08
C GLY A 32 -4.21 5.21 12.34
N GLY A 33 -4.45 6.36 11.72
CA GLY A 33 -5.64 6.70 10.92
C GLY A 33 -5.45 6.45 9.41
N GLY A 34 -4.62 5.46 9.04
CA GLY A 34 -4.50 4.94 7.68
C GLY A 34 -5.53 3.85 7.37
N PHE A 35 -5.47 3.26 6.18
CA PHE A 35 -6.43 2.22 5.75
C PHE A 35 -6.56 1.05 6.74
N THR A 36 -5.45 0.57 7.30
CA THR A 36 -5.47 -0.54 8.28
C THR A 36 -6.29 -0.18 9.52
N GLY A 37 -5.97 0.96 10.14
CA GLY A 37 -6.63 1.37 11.38
C GLY A 37 -8.09 1.72 11.16
N LEU A 38 -8.42 2.40 10.06
CA LEU A 38 -9.81 2.76 9.73
C LEU A 38 -10.64 1.52 9.38
N ALA A 39 -10.08 0.55 8.65
CA ALA A 39 -10.76 -0.71 8.33
C ALA A 39 -10.99 -1.56 9.58
N ALA A 40 -10.01 -1.62 10.50
CA ALA A 40 -10.17 -2.29 11.78
C ALA A 40 -11.22 -1.58 12.65
N ALA A 41 -11.16 -0.26 12.75
CA ALA A 41 -12.11 0.53 13.52
C ALA A 41 -13.56 0.37 13.02
N ARG A 42 -13.75 0.42 11.69
CA ARG A 42 -15.07 0.15 11.08
C ARG A 42 -15.56 -1.25 11.43
N ALA A 43 -14.72 -2.27 11.25
CA ALA A 43 -15.10 -3.66 11.49
C ALA A 43 -15.44 -3.94 12.96
N LEU A 44 -14.67 -3.38 13.89
CA LEU A 44 -14.91 -3.49 15.33
C LEU A 44 -16.18 -2.73 15.76
N ALA A 45 -16.38 -1.52 15.23
CA ALA A 45 -17.57 -0.71 15.53
C ALA A 45 -18.86 -1.37 15.01
N LEU A 46 -18.84 -1.98 13.83
CA LEU A 46 -19.94 -2.79 13.31
C LEU A 46 -20.33 -3.97 14.23
N LYS A 47 -19.39 -4.46 15.04
CA LYS A 47 -19.60 -5.52 16.02
C LYS A 47 -20.00 -4.96 17.40
N GLY A 48 -20.23 -3.66 17.53
CA GLY A 48 -20.68 -3.01 18.74
C GLY A 48 -19.56 -2.59 19.72
N ALA A 49 -18.29 -2.71 19.35
CA ALA A 49 -17.21 -2.23 20.18
C ALA A 49 -17.14 -0.70 20.18
N SER A 50 -16.86 -0.09 21.36
CA SER A 50 -16.46 1.32 21.40
C SER A 50 -15.01 1.44 20.94
N VAL A 51 -14.79 2.13 19.82
CA VAL A 51 -13.48 2.25 19.19
C VAL A 51 -13.01 3.70 19.15
N VAL A 52 -11.72 3.92 19.45
CA VAL A 52 -11.05 5.21 19.26
C VAL A 52 -9.85 5.03 18.35
N VAL A 53 -9.80 5.83 17.29
CA VAL A 53 -8.64 5.92 16.38
C VAL A 53 -7.83 7.15 16.73
N LEU A 54 -6.53 6.96 16.94
CA LEU A 54 -5.57 8.03 17.26
C LEU A 54 -4.59 8.20 16.10
N GLU A 55 -4.73 9.29 15.35
CA GLU A 55 -3.88 9.64 14.22
C GLU A 55 -2.92 10.79 14.61
N ALA A 56 -1.63 10.61 14.32
CA ALA A 56 -0.61 11.57 14.67
C ALA A 56 -0.68 12.87 13.87
N GLY A 57 -1.13 12.77 12.62
CA GLY A 57 -1.33 13.90 11.71
C GLY A 57 -2.78 14.00 11.22
N ARG A 58 -2.96 14.10 9.91
CA ARG A 58 -4.27 14.02 9.25
C ARG A 58 -4.60 12.57 8.90
N VAL A 59 -5.86 12.21 8.95
CA VAL A 59 -6.35 10.91 8.49
C VAL A 59 -5.86 10.66 7.06
N ILE A 60 -5.39 9.45 6.79
CA ILE A 60 -4.76 9.00 5.53
C ILE A 60 -3.58 9.87 5.02
N GLY A 61 -3.03 10.75 5.85
CA GLY A 61 -1.99 11.72 5.45
C GLY A 61 -0.69 11.12 4.95
N GLU A 62 -0.38 9.88 5.35
CA GLU A 62 0.85 9.16 5.00
C GLU A 62 0.61 8.12 3.87
N ALA A 63 1.21 6.93 3.94
CA ALA A 63 1.21 5.91 2.88
C ALA A 63 -0.17 5.68 2.24
N SER A 64 -1.26 5.75 3.01
CA SER A 64 -2.63 5.53 2.53
C SER A 64 -3.11 6.58 1.53
N GLY A 65 -2.72 7.83 1.69
CA GLY A 65 -3.05 8.93 0.75
C GLY A 65 -1.90 9.30 -0.19
N ARG A 66 -0.79 8.53 -0.22
CA ARG A 66 0.42 8.86 -1.00
C ARG A 66 0.84 7.77 -1.99
N ASN A 67 0.09 6.68 -2.09
CA ASN A 67 0.40 5.53 -2.95
C ASN A 67 -0.07 5.74 -4.41
N GLY A 68 0.15 4.75 -5.28
CA GLY A 68 -0.19 4.82 -6.70
C GLY A 68 -1.68 4.60 -7.04
N GLY A 69 -2.54 4.33 -6.06
CA GLY A 69 -3.96 4.06 -6.29
C GLY A 69 -4.25 2.76 -7.02
N GLN A 70 -3.30 1.84 -7.02
CA GLN A 70 -3.42 0.50 -7.60
C GLN A 70 -3.71 -0.53 -6.50
N CYS A 71 -4.77 -1.28 -6.65
CA CYS A 71 -5.18 -2.37 -5.78
C CYS A 71 -5.00 -3.67 -6.58
N ASN A 72 -3.80 -4.20 -6.55
CA ASN A 72 -3.35 -5.26 -7.43
C ASN A 72 -3.43 -6.64 -6.77
N THR A 73 -3.87 -7.63 -7.52
CA THR A 73 -3.75 -9.04 -7.13
C THR A 73 -2.30 -9.55 -7.24
N GLY A 74 -2.04 -10.72 -6.68
CA GLY A 74 -0.74 -11.36 -6.63
C GLY A 74 0.12 -10.92 -5.44
N VAL A 75 1.01 -11.79 -5.02
CA VAL A 75 1.90 -11.56 -3.87
C VAL A 75 2.97 -10.52 -4.14
N ALA A 76 3.55 -9.94 -3.09
CA ALA A 76 4.58 -8.91 -3.20
C ALA A 76 5.92 -9.41 -3.79
N GLN A 77 6.12 -10.71 -3.79
CA GLN A 77 7.24 -11.40 -4.44
C GLN A 77 6.83 -11.96 -5.80
N ASP A 78 7.76 -12.54 -6.54
CA ASP A 78 7.43 -13.39 -7.65
C ASP A 78 6.83 -14.71 -7.14
N TYR A 79 5.71 -15.17 -7.74
CA TYR A 79 5.01 -16.37 -7.26
C TYR A 79 5.87 -17.63 -7.37
N ALA A 80 6.63 -17.77 -8.46
CA ALA A 80 7.53 -18.93 -8.63
C ALA A 80 8.60 -19.00 -7.52
N SER A 81 9.16 -17.84 -7.16
CA SER A 81 10.13 -17.75 -6.06
C SER A 81 9.48 -18.03 -4.70
N LEU A 82 8.25 -17.57 -4.48
CA LEU A 82 7.52 -17.84 -3.24
C LEU A 82 7.18 -19.32 -3.10
N SER A 83 6.67 -19.96 -4.17
CA SER A 83 6.35 -21.38 -4.22
C SER A 83 7.60 -22.25 -3.99
N ALA A 84 8.74 -21.89 -4.59
CA ALA A 84 10.02 -22.57 -4.37
C ALA A 84 10.53 -22.46 -2.91
N THR A 85 10.21 -21.35 -2.21
CA THR A 85 10.70 -21.09 -0.85
C THR A 85 9.80 -21.69 0.23
N LEU A 86 8.49 -21.60 0.07
CA LEU A 86 7.49 -21.98 1.10
C LEU A 86 6.74 -23.26 0.75
N GLY A 87 6.90 -23.79 -0.46
CA GLY A 87 6.07 -24.85 -1.02
C GLY A 87 4.80 -24.32 -1.68
N ALA A 88 4.26 -25.11 -2.62
CA ALA A 88 3.12 -24.71 -3.46
C ALA A 88 1.83 -24.43 -2.64
N ASP A 89 1.56 -25.22 -1.61
CA ASP A 89 0.33 -25.09 -0.81
C ASP A 89 0.32 -23.75 -0.04
N GLN A 90 1.40 -23.39 0.63
CA GLN A 90 1.51 -22.15 1.38
C GLN A 90 1.54 -20.92 0.43
N ALA A 91 2.27 -21.04 -0.70
CA ALA A 91 2.31 -19.97 -1.70
C ALA A 91 0.93 -19.73 -2.32
N ARG A 92 0.15 -20.78 -2.59
CA ARG A 92 -1.23 -20.72 -3.07
C ARG A 92 -2.14 -20.05 -2.06
N GLU A 93 -2.05 -20.42 -0.77
CA GLU A 93 -2.83 -19.80 0.31
C GLU A 93 -2.57 -18.30 0.37
N TYR A 94 -1.32 -17.87 0.34
CA TYR A 94 -0.98 -16.46 0.34
C TYR A 94 -1.44 -15.74 -0.91
N TYR A 95 -1.30 -16.34 -2.09
CA TYR A 95 -1.80 -15.72 -3.33
C TYR A 95 -3.32 -15.49 -3.26
N LYS A 96 -4.09 -16.48 -2.81
CA LYS A 96 -5.55 -16.37 -2.63
C LYS A 96 -5.92 -15.33 -1.57
N ALA A 97 -5.13 -15.16 -0.52
CA ALA A 97 -5.33 -14.12 0.47
C ALA A 97 -5.16 -12.70 -0.14
N TYR A 98 -4.20 -12.51 -1.08
CA TYR A 98 -4.07 -11.25 -1.82
C TYR A 98 -5.25 -11.00 -2.79
N GLU A 99 -5.79 -12.03 -3.42
CA GLU A 99 -7.03 -11.90 -4.21
C GLU A 99 -8.23 -11.52 -3.35
N SER A 100 -8.39 -12.21 -2.22
CA SER A 100 -9.41 -11.88 -1.21
C SER A 100 -9.26 -10.46 -0.66
N ALA A 101 -8.01 -9.96 -0.59
CA ALA A 101 -7.76 -8.59 -0.17
C ALA A 101 -8.29 -7.55 -1.18
N VAL A 102 -8.17 -7.80 -2.48
CA VAL A 102 -8.81 -6.95 -3.50
C VAL A 102 -10.33 -6.97 -3.34
N GLN A 103 -10.91 -8.16 -3.16
CA GLN A 103 -12.35 -8.30 -2.92
C GLN A 103 -12.80 -7.58 -1.63
N SER A 104 -11.99 -7.60 -0.57
CA SER A 104 -12.29 -6.87 0.67
C SER A 104 -12.42 -5.36 0.45
N VAL A 105 -11.59 -4.78 -0.42
CA VAL A 105 -11.70 -3.35 -0.79
C VAL A 105 -12.98 -3.09 -1.55
N VAL A 106 -13.29 -3.93 -2.54
CA VAL A 106 -14.54 -3.83 -3.34
C VAL A 106 -15.77 -3.92 -2.43
N THR A 107 -15.80 -4.90 -1.54
CA THR A 107 -16.89 -5.09 -0.57
C THR A 107 -17.10 -3.82 0.29
N VAL A 108 -16.02 -3.23 0.81
CA VAL A 108 -16.13 -2.00 1.61
C VAL A 108 -16.64 -0.82 0.78
N ILE A 109 -16.18 -0.67 -0.46
CA ILE A 109 -16.68 0.38 -1.38
C ILE A 109 -18.18 0.24 -1.59
N GLU A 110 -18.66 -0.99 -1.84
CA GLU A 110 -20.06 -1.29 -2.11
C GLU A 110 -20.94 -1.16 -0.85
N GLU A 111 -20.53 -1.75 0.28
CA GLU A 111 -21.24 -1.66 1.56
C GLU A 111 -21.42 -0.23 2.06
N GLU A 112 -20.40 0.62 1.88
CA GLU A 112 -20.39 2.00 2.38
C GLU A 112 -20.74 3.05 1.31
N ASN A 113 -21.00 2.61 0.07
CA ASN A 113 -21.29 3.50 -1.08
C ASN A 113 -20.21 4.57 -1.28
N ILE A 114 -18.92 4.18 -1.23
CA ILE A 114 -17.79 5.12 -1.35
C ILE A 114 -17.57 5.52 -2.80
N ALA A 115 -17.81 6.79 -3.12
CA ALA A 115 -17.55 7.36 -4.45
C ALA A 115 -16.05 7.63 -4.65
N CYS A 116 -15.29 6.65 -5.13
CA CYS A 116 -13.84 6.71 -5.28
C CYS A 116 -13.32 6.40 -6.69
N ASP A 117 -14.14 6.57 -7.71
CA ASP A 117 -13.78 6.37 -9.13
C ASP A 117 -13.11 4.99 -9.39
N ILE A 118 -13.69 3.94 -8.84
CA ILE A 118 -13.19 2.58 -9.01
C ILE A 118 -13.24 2.15 -10.48
N LYS A 119 -12.13 1.58 -10.99
CA LYS A 119 -12.03 0.93 -12.31
C LYS A 119 -11.54 -0.49 -12.15
N ARG A 120 -12.17 -1.45 -12.86
CA ARG A 120 -11.86 -2.90 -12.82
C ARG A 120 -11.11 -3.31 -14.11
N ASN A 121 -9.99 -2.65 -14.42
CA ASN A 121 -9.28 -2.82 -15.68
C ASN A 121 -8.11 -3.82 -15.59
N GLY A 122 -7.91 -4.45 -14.44
CA GLY A 122 -6.81 -5.38 -14.23
C GLY A 122 -5.43 -4.71 -14.10
N LYS A 123 -4.42 -5.57 -13.96
CA LYS A 123 -3.01 -5.19 -13.88
C LYS A 123 -2.22 -5.86 -15.00
N LEU A 124 -1.34 -5.12 -15.67
CA LEU A 124 -0.38 -5.65 -16.63
C LEU A 124 1.04 -5.46 -16.10
N LYS A 125 1.73 -6.58 -15.82
CA LYS A 125 3.15 -6.59 -15.46
C LYS A 125 3.98 -6.72 -16.76
N LEU A 126 4.72 -5.68 -17.09
CA LEU A 126 5.44 -5.51 -18.34
C LEU A 126 6.88 -6.04 -18.25
N ALA A 127 7.29 -6.89 -19.16
CA ALA A 127 8.65 -7.43 -19.26
C ALA A 127 9.59 -6.35 -19.85
N ALA A 128 10.42 -5.75 -19.00
CA ALA A 128 11.36 -4.68 -19.37
C ALA A 128 12.64 -5.19 -20.08
N LYS A 129 12.81 -6.50 -20.19
CA LYS A 129 13.92 -7.18 -20.90
C LYS A 129 13.43 -8.54 -21.43
N PRO A 130 14.09 -9.12 -22.47
CA PRO A 130 13.70 -10.44 -22.99
C PRO A 130 13.69 -11.54 -21.92
N GLY A 131 14.73 -11.65 -21.11
CA GLY A 131 14.80 -12.66 -20.03
C GLY A 131 13.71 -12.51 -18.95
N HIS A 132 13.16 -11.29 -18.76
CA HIS A 132 12.02 -11.07 -17.85
C HIS A 132 10.74 -11.69 -18.42
N TYR A 133 10.56 -11.72 -19.74
CA TYR A 133 9.41 -12.36 -20.37
C TYR A 133 9.36 -13.86 -20.07
N GLU A 134 10.51 -14.56 -20.19
CA GLU A 134 10.61 -15.98 -19.84
C GLU A 134 10.27 -16.24 -18.35
N GLY A 135 10.70 -15.33 -17.47
CA GLY A 135 10.33 -15.39 -16.05
C GLY A 135 8.83 -15.23 -15.83
N LEU A 136 8.19 -14.28 -16.54
CA LEU A 136 6.74 -14.10 -16.49
C LEU A 136 5.98 -15.30 -17.09
N ALA A 137 6.50 -15.94 -18.13
CA ALA A 137 5.91 -17.14 -18.72
C ALA A 137 5.87 -18.29 -17.70
N ARG A 138 7.00 -18.58 -17.04
CA ARG A 138 7.06 -19.60 -15.98
C ARG A 138 6.11 -19.28 -14.82
N THR A 139 6.06 -18.02 -14.38
CA THR A 139 5.15 -17.56 -13.33
C THR A 139 3.69 -17.71 -13.74
N CYS A 140 3.34 -17.37 -14.98
CA CYS A 140 1.98 -17.54 -15.52
C CYS A 140 1.52 -18.99 -15.50
N GLU A 141 2.37 -19.90 -15.96
CA GLU A 141 2.10 -21.35 -15.98
C GLU A 141 1.87 -21.89 -14.57
N LEU A 142 2.74 -21.50 -13.62
CA LEU A 142 2.61 -21.91 -12.22
C LEU A 142 1.30 -21.39 -11.58
N ILE A 143 0.96 -20.12 -11.80
CA ILE A 143 -0.27 -19.53 -11.26
C ILE A 143 -1.49 -20.26 -11.83
N ARG A 144 -1.52 -20.51 -13.14
CA ARG A 144 -2.62 -21.25 -13.77
C ARG A 144 -2.78 -22.65 -13.20
N ARG A 145 -1.68 -23.37 -12.99
CA ARG A 145 -1.68 -24.73 -12.48
C ARG A 145 -2.01 -24.82 -11.00
N GLU A 146 -1.43 -23.94 -10.18
CA GLU A 146 -1.45 -24.06 -8.72
C GLU A 146 -2.55 -23.22 -8.06
N VAL A 147 -2.92 -22.11 -8.65
CA VAL A 147 -3.89 -21.16 -8.05
C VAL A 147 -5.21 -21.15 -8.81
N ASP A 148 -5.20 -21.46 -10.10
CA ASP A 148 -6.35 -21.33 -11.01
C ASP A 148 -6.86 -19.88 -11.09
N ALA A 149 -5.93 -18.93 -11.19
CA ALA A 149 -6.26 -17.52 -11.29
C ALA A 149 -6.38 -17.07 -12.76
N ASP A 150 -7.22 -16.06 -12.99
CA ASP A 150 -7.41 -15.44 -14.31
C ASP A 150 -6.21 -14.60 -14.70
N VAL A 151 -5.21 -15.27 -15.28
CA VAL A 151 -3.95 -14.68 -15.73
C VAL A 151 -3.67 -15.05 -17.18
N GLU A 152 -3.07 -14.13 -17.94
CA GLU A 152 -2.73 -14.30 -19.35
C GLU A 152 -1.33 -13.79 -19.64
N LEU A 153 -0.56 -14.60 -20.37
CA LEU A 153 0.75 -14.19 -20.87
C LEU A 153 0.55 -13.52 -22.25
N LEU A 154 0.92 -12.26 -22.34
CA LEU A 154 0.87 -11.47 -23.58
C LEU A 154 2.23 -11.45 -24.24
N SER A 155 2.27 -11.69 -25.56
CA SER A 155 3.48 -11.54 -26.36
C SER A 155 3.90 -10.07 -26.49
N ALA A 156 5.07 -9.79 -27.04
CA ALA A 156 5.50 -8.42 -27.33
C ALA A 156 4.56 -7.71 -28.31
N GLN A 157 3.95 -8.45 -29.25
CA GLN A 157 2.97 -7.90 -30.18
C GLN A 157 1.67 -7.54 -29.48
N ASP A 158 1.16 -8.42 -28.60
CA ASP A 158 -0.08 -8.17 -27.84
C ASP A 158 0.08 -7.00 -26.86
N VAL A 159 1.25 -6.89 -26.22
CA VAL A 159 1.55 -5.77 -25.32
C VAL A 159 1.53 -4.42 -26.06
N ARG A 160 1.89 -4.36 -27.36
CA ARG A 160 1.78 -3.12 -28.13
C ARG A 160 0.34 -2.68 -28.37
N ALA A 161 -0.61 -3.60 -28.36
CA ALA A 161 -2.03 -3.27 -28.38
C ALA A 161 -2.58 -2.78 -27.03
N GLU A 162 -1.86 -3.10 -25.93
CA GLU A 162 -2.19 -2.67 -24.57
C GLU A 162 -1.55 -1.33 -24.19
N ILE A 163 -0.39 -1.04 -24.79
CA ILE A 163 0.43 0.13 -24.47
C ILE A 163 1.36 0.49 -25.62
N ASP A 164 1.29 1.73 -26.11
CA ASP A 164 2.15 2.20 -27.19
C ASP A 164 3.56 2.58 -26.71
N SER A 165 4.37 1.54 -26.51
CA SER A 165 5.77 1.66 -26.10
C SER A 165 6.61 0.52 -26.69
N ASN A 166 7.82 0.82 -27.14
CA ASN A 166 8.77 -0.16 -27.66
C ASN A 166 9.69 -0.76 -26.60
N GLU A 167 9.55 -0.34 -25.33
CA GLU A 167 10.43 -0.75 -24.21
C GLU A 167 10.09 -2.15 -23.66
N PHE A 168 8.99 -2.80 -24.10
CA PHE A 168 8.48 -4.00 -23.48
C PHE A 168 8.49 -5.23 -24.39
N HIS A 169 8.89 -6.36 -23.83
CA HIS A 169 9.09 -7.64 -24.53
C HIS A 169 7.95 -8.64 -24.29
N GLY A 170 6.83 -8.19 -23.76
CA GLY A 170 5.66 -8.97 -23.40
C GLY A 170 5.18 -8.62 -22.00
N GLY A 171 4.21 -9.36 -21.47
CA GLY A 171 3.64 -9.06 -20.17
C GLY A 171 2.79 -10.17 -19.58
N LEU A 172 2.49 -10.05 -18.30
CA LEU A 172 1.56 -10.89 -17.56
C LEU A 172 0.34 -10.05 -17.16
N LEU A 173 -0.79 -10.32 -17.78
CA LEU A 173 -2.08 -9.72 -17.47
C LEU A 173 -2.74 -10.49 -16.33
N GLN A 174 -3.18 -9.77 -15.30
CA GLN A 174 -3.97 -10.27 -14.17
C GLN A 174 -5.29 -9.47 -14.13
N ARG A 175 -6.43 -10.11 -14.40
CA ARG A 175 -7.70 -9.39 -14.61
C ARG A 175 -8.35 -8.88 -13.34
N ASN A 176 -8.07 -9.48 -12.19
CA ASN A 176 -8.70 -9.15 -10.90
C ASN A 176 -8.18 -7.87 -10.22
N GLY A 177 -7.27 -7.11 -10.85
CA GLY A 177 -6.77 -5.85 -10.33
C GLY A 177 -7.79 -4.72 -10.49
N ILE A 178 -7.84 -3.82 -9.51
CA ILE A 178 -8.63 -2.59 -9.56
C ILE A 178 -7.78 -1.37 -9.31
N GLN A 179 -8.28 -0.21 -9.66
CA GLN A 179 -7.68 1.09 -9.37
C GLN A 179 -8.75 2.06 -8.91
N MET A 180 -8.35 3.03 -8.09
CA MET A 180 -9.29 3.99 -7.50
C MET A 180 -8.62 5.31 -7.13
N HIS A 181 -9.40 6.29 -6.79
CA HIS A 181 -8.95 7.52 -6.16
C HIS A 181 -8.78 7.28 -4.65
N VAL A 182 -7.56 7.00 -4.20
CA VAL A 182 -7.30 6.55 -2.81
C VAL A 182 -7.57 7.61 -1.75
N GLY A 183 -7.51 8.89 -2.08
CA GLY A 183 -7.93 9.96 -1.17
C GLY A 183 -9.42 9.87 -0.86
N ARG A 184 -10.27 9.82 -1.89
CA ARG A 184 -11.73 9.66 -1.72
C ARG A 184 -12.09 8.34 -1.04
N PHE A 185 -11.43 7.24 -1.43
CA PHE A 185 -11.61 5.96 -0.77
C PHE A 185 -11.31 6.02 0.73
N GLY A 186 -10.15 6.57 1.09
CA GLY A 186 -9.71 6.58 2.49
C GLY A 186 -10.55 7.49 3.37
N LEU A 187 -11.00 8.64 2.85
CA LEU A 187 -11.91 9.52 3.59
C LEU A 187 -13.30 8.90 3.71
N GLY A 188 -13.82 8.25 2.65
CA GLY A 188 -15.06 7.50 2.74
C GLY A 188 -15.00 6.34 3.74
N LEU A 189 -13.84 5.68 3.86
CA LEU A 189 -13.61 4.66 4.88
C LEU A 189 -13.57 5.26 6.30
N ALA A 190 -12.98 6.45 6.48
CA ALA A 190 -12.99 7.16 7.75
C ALA A 190 -14.40 7.59 8.15
N ASP A 191 -15.16 8.15 7.22
CA ASP A 191 -16.57 8.52 7.43
C ASP A 191 -17.41 7.28 7.78
N ALA A 192 -17.16 6.15 7.12
CA ALA A 192 -17.82 4.88 7.45
C ALA A 192 -17.52 4.44 8.88
N ALA A 193 -16.24 4.48 9.30
CA ALA A 193 -15.88 4.15 10.68
C ALA A 193 -16.61 5.04 11.70
N VAL A 194 -16.72 6.34 11.42
CA VAL A 194 -17.45 7.30 12.28
C VAL A 194 -18.95 7.01 12.28
N ARG A 195 -19.57 6.76 11.12
CA ARG A 195 -20.99 6.39 11.03
C ARG A 195 -21.36 5.17 11.86
N HIS A 196 -20.43 4.20 11.96
CA HIS A 196 -20.60 3.01 12.77
C HIS A 196 -20.21 3.21 14.26
N GLY A 197 -19.85 4.44 14.67
CA GLY A 197 -19.63 4.80 16.08
C GLY A 197 -18.19 4.89 16.53
N ALA A 198 -17.20 4.74 15.64
CA ALA A 198 -15.81 5.00 16.00
C ALA A 198 -15.55 6.50 16.19
N ARG A 199 -14.77 6.86 17.21
CA ARG A 199 -14.26 8.22 17.42
C ARG A 199 -12.87 8.35 16.81
N VAL A 200 -12.67 9.31 15.91
CA VAL A 200 -11.38 9.51 15.22
C VAL A 200 -10.78 10.84 15.66
N TYR A 201 -9.57 10.81 16.19
CA TYR A 201 -8.81 11.99 16.56
C TYR A 201 -7.62 12.20 15.61
N GLN A 202 -7.54 13.40 15.03
CA GLN A 202 -6.38 13.87 14.25
C GLN A 202 -5.44 14.68 15.17
N ASN A 203 -4.16 14.78 14.77
CA ASN A 203 -3.11 15.47 15.53
C ASN A 203 -3.00 14.97 17.00
N ALA A 204 -3.29 13.68 17.22
CA ALA A 204 -3.30 13.00 18.50
C ALA A 204 -2.16 11.96 18.56
N THR A 205 -0.92 12.45 18.48
CA THR A 205 0.27 11.58 18.47
C THR A 205 0.35 10.77 19.77
N VAL A 206 0.36 9.44 19.63
CA VAL A 206 0.62 8.52 20.75
C VAL A 206 2.09 8.62 21.15
N LYS A 207 2.34 8.95 22.43
CA LYS A 207 3.69 9.08 23.01
C LYS A 207 4.18 7.74 23.56
N ASP A 208 3.33 7.11 24.34
CA ASP A 208 3.57 5.81 25.00
C ASP A 208 2.26 5.16 25.42
N TRP A 209 2.35 3.93 25.90
CA TRP A 209 1.27 3.22 26.56
C TRP A 209 1.81 2.37 27.69
N LYS A 210 0.97 2.09 28.69
CA LYS A 210 1.28 1.24 29.82
C LYS A 210 0.16 0.23 30.04
N ALA A 211 0.51 -1.04 30.19
CA ALA A 211 -0.44 -2.06 30.58
C ALA A 211 -0.90 -1.82 32.03
N ASN A 212 -2.18 -2.07 32.30
CA ASN A 212 -2.78 -2.06 33.62
C ASN A 212 -3.67 -3.30 33.83
N ARG A 213 -4.36 -3.41 34.97
CA ARG A 213 -5.23 -4.55 35.31
C ARG A 213 -6.43 -4.73 34.33
N GLY A 214 -6.81 -3.69 33.62
CA GLY A 214 -7.97 -3.69 32.69
C GLY A 214 -7.64 -3.47 31.23
N GLY A 215 -6.37 -3.54 30.84
CA GLY A 215 -5.91 -3.29 29.48
C GLY A 215 -4.73 -2.32 29.41
N PHE A 216 -4.93 -1.12 28.86
CA PHE A 216 -3.85 -0.15 28.62
C PHE A 216 -4.29 1.27 28.98
N VAL A 217 -3.34 2.09 29.43
CA VAL A 217 -3.43 3.55 29.43
C VAL A 217 -2.59 4.06 28.27
N VAL A 218 -3.21 4.73 27.31
CA VAL A 218 -2.55 5.28 26.12
C VAL A 218 -2.41 6.79 26.27
N ASN A 219 -1.17 7.28 26.29
CA ASN A 219 -0.83 8.70 26.43
C ASN A 219 -0.60 9.33 25.06
N THR A 220 -1.24 10.46 24.80
CA THR A 220 -1.15 11.19 23.52
C THR A 220 -0.69 12.63 23.71
N SER A 221 -0.52 13.36 22.61
CA SER A 221 -0.31 14.81 22.63
C SER A 221 -1.54 15.60 23.10
N LYS A 222 -2.74 14.97 23.10
CA LYS A 222 -4.03 15.61 23.42
C LYS A 222 -4.66 15.09 24.73
N GLY A 223 -3.96 14.28 25.52
CA GLY A 223 -4.48 13.68 26.75
C GLY A 223 -4.23 12.19 26.83
N SER A 224 -5.00 11.47 27.64
CA SER A 224 -4.85 10.03 27.82
C SER A 224 -6.19 9.32 27.83
N ILE A 225 -6.20 8.06 27.36
CA ILE A 225 -7.40 7.22 27.29
C ILE A 225 -7.12 5.82 27.80
N GLN A 226 -8.10 5.22 28.46
CA GLN A 226 -8.06 3.81 28.85
C GLN A 226 -8.59 2.95 27.70
N ALA A 227 -7.87 1.89 27.38
CA ALA A 227 -8.21 0.93 26.32
C ALA A 227 -8.30 -0.48 26.91
N GLY A 228 -9.37 -1.21 26.64
CA GLY A 228 -9.44 -2.65 26.92
C GLY A 228 -8.43 -3.42 26.09
N GLN A 229 -8.33 -3.09 24.80
CA GLN A 229 -7.34 -3.63 23.85
C GLN A 229 -6.67 -2.50 23.08
N LEU A 230 -5.42 -2.73 22.65
CA LEU A 230 -4.63 -1.76 21.86
C LEU A 230 -4.18 -2.41 20.54
N MET A 231 -4.39 -1.70 19.44
CA MET A 231 -3.92 -2.13 18.10
C MET A 231 -3.01 -1.08 17.46
N LEU A 232 -1.87 -1.51 16.95
CA LEU A 232 -0.95 -0.67 16.16
C LEU A 232 -1.17 -0.90 14.67
N ALA A 233 -1.50 0.17 13.96
CA ALA A 233 -1.70 0.23 12.52
C ALA A 233 -0.84 1.34 11.88
N THR A 234 0.39 1.50 12.36
CA THR A 234 1.26 2.65 12.12
C THR A 234 2.15 2.53 10.88
N GLY A 235 2.19 1.35 10.22
CA GLY A 235 3.03 1.12 9.03
C GLY A 235 4.51 1.45 9.27
N ALA A 236 5.07 2.29 8.42
CA ALA A 236 6.47 2.73 8.50
C ALA A 236 6.72 3.88 9.50
N CYS A 237 5.74 4.24 10.33
CA CYS A 237 5.84 5.33 11.29
C CYS A 237 6.97 5.09 12.30
N GLN A 238 7.70 6.17 12.60
CA GLN A 238 8.88 6.14 13.47
C GLN A 238 8.63 6.84 14.83
N HIS A 239 7.41 7.30 15.11
CA HIS A 239 7.08 8.02 16.35
C HIS A 239 6.70 7.08 17.49
N GLY A 240 6.92 7.53 18.74
CA GLY A 240 6.51 6.85 19.96
C GLY A 240 7.32 5.60 20.35
N GLY A 241 6.77 4.78 21.23
CA GLY A 241 7.38 3.60 21.85
C GLY A 241 7.48 2.35 20.96
N LEU A 242 7.71 2.49 19.67
CA LEU A 242 7.66 1.43 18.67
C LEU A 242 8.99 0.64 18.50
N GLY A 243 9.89 0.64 19.48
CA GLY A 243 11.26 0.11 19.35
C GLY A 243 11.35 -1.34 18.82
N TRP A 244 10.46 -2.22 19.29
CA TRP A 244 10.40 -3.61 18.82
C TRP A 244 10.02 -3.68 17.33
N TYR A 245 9.03 -2.90 16.88
CA TYR A 245 8.55 -2.85 15.50
C TYR A 245 9.56 -2.17 14.57
N ARG A 246 10.18 -1.06 15.01
CA ARG A 246 11.19 -0.33 14.22
C ARG A 246 12.38 -1.18 13.78
N ARG A 247 12.76 -2.16 14.57
CA ARG A 247 13.85 -3.07 14.24
C ARG A 247 13.47 -4.11 13.18
N ARG A 248 12.19 -4.18 12.79
CA ARG A 248 11.61 -5.19 11.90
C ARG A 248 11.00 -4.62 10.64
N ILE A 249 10.76 -3.33 10.60
CA ILE A 249 10.24 -2.59 9.45
C ILE A 249 11.32 -1.65 8.92
N VAL A 250 11.62 -1.76 7.63
CA VAL A 250 12.49 -0.81 6.93
C VAL A 250 11.63 0.20 6.18
N PRO A 251 11.62 1.48 6.58
CA PRO A 251 10.96 2.54 5.81
C PRO A 251 11.75 2.82 4.52
N VAL A 252 11.11 2.61 3.38
CA VAL A 252 11.70 2.85 2.06
C VAL A 252 10.90 3.88 1.31
N GLY A 253 11.52 4.94 0.80
CA GLY A 253 10.87 5.96 0.00
C GLY A 253 10.37 5.39 -1.34
N SER A 254 9.13 5.72 -1.67
CA SER A 254 8.54 5.57 -3.00
C SER A 254 8.04 6.94 -3.44
N PHE A 255 8.26 7.27 -4.71
CA PHE A 255 8.02 8.61 -5.24
C PHE A 255 7.06 8.54 -6.40
N VAL A 256 6.27 9.59 -6.57
CA VAL A 256 5.22 9.68 -7.59
C VAL A 256 5.28 11.04 -8.24
N ILE A 257 5.10 11.07 -9.56
CA ILE A 257 4.77 12.27 -10.32
C ILE A 257 3.39 12.11 -10.95
N VAL A 258 2.69 13.23 -11.15
CA VAL A 258 1.44 13.28 -11.91
C VAL A 258 1.54 14.40 -12.92
N THR A 259 1.21 14.09 -14.17
CA THR A 259 1.26 15.04 -15.28
C THR A 259 0.12 16.07 -15.21
N GLU A 260 0.16 17.07 -16.08
CA GLU A 260 -1.03 17.82 -16.48
C GLU A 260 -2.08 16.87 -17.12
N VAL A 261 -3.30 17.35 -17.31
CA VAL A 261 -4.35 16.58 -18.00
C VAL A 261 -3.92 16.28 -19.42
N LEU A 262 -3.96 15.00 -19.80
CA LEU A 262 -3.60 14.55 -21.15
C LEU A 262 -4.79 14.67 -22.10
N PRO A 263 -4.54 15.03 -23.39
CA PRO A 263 -5.55 14.95 -24.42
C PRO A 263 -6.09 13.53 -24.60
N GLN A 264 -7.40 13.36 -24.81
CA GLN A 264 -8.01 12.03 -24.98
C GLN A 264 -7.37 11.22 -26.11
N ALA A 265 -7.05 11.85 -27.24
CA ALA A 265 -6.39 11.18 -28.36
C ALA A 265 -5.02 10.56 -27.97
N LEU A 266 -4.27 11.24 -27.09
CA LEU A 266 -3.00 10.72 -26.58
C LEU A 266 -3.20 9.55 -25.61
N ILE A 267 -4.27 9.61 -24.81
CA ILE A 267 -4.66 8.50 -23.91
C ILE A 267 -5.06 7.28 -24.73
N ASP A 268 -5.91 7.46 -25.73
CA ASP A 268 -6.40 6.37 -26.57
C ASP A 268 -5.25 5.71 -27.35
N GLN A 269 -4.24 6.49 -27.74
CA GLN A 269 -3.02 5.99 -28.35
C GLN A 269 -2.15 5.22 -27.35
N LEU A 270 -1.79 5.83 -26.20
CA LEU A 270 -0.79 5.28 -25.28
C LEU A 270 -1.33 4.19 -24.38
N PHE A 271 -2.59 4.30 -23.92
CA PHE A 271 -3.19 3.49 -22.86
C PHE A 271 -4.63 3.07 -23.18
N PRO A 272 -4.92 2.41 -24.29
CA PRO A 272 -6.30 2.14 -24.74
C PRO A 272 -7.13 1.37 -23.69
N HIS A 273 -6.49 0.50 -22.93
CA HIS A 273 -7.18 -0.28 -21.88
C HIS A 273 -7.08 0.33 -20.48
N GLN A 274 -6.34 1.42 -20.28
CA GLN A 274 -6.21 2.19 -19.04
C GLN A 274 -5.95 1.31 -17.80
N ARG A 275 -5.12 0.28 -17.92
CA ARG A 275 -4.84 -0.66 -16.83
C ARG A 275 -3.94 -0.05 -15.74
N ALA A 276 -3.76 -0.79 -14.65
CA ALA A 276 -2.66 -0.62 -13.74
C ALA A 276 -1.42 -1.29 -14.34
N TYR A 277 -0.37 -0.53 -14.63
CA TYR A 277 0.87 -1.04 -15.24
C TYR A 277 1.99 -1.09 -14.21
N VAL A 278 2.80 -2.15 -14.26
CA VAL A 278 3.98 -2.33 -13.39
C VAL A 278 5.11 -2.94 -14.22
N THR A 279 6.31 -2.38 -14.17
CA THR A 279 7.46 -2.97 -14.87
C THR A 279 8.12 -4.09 -14.06
N SER A 280 8.75 -5.04 -14.74
CA SER A 280 9.40 -6.20 -14.12
C SER A 280 10.78 -5.95 -13.51
N ARG A 281 11.33 -4.73 -13.61
CA ARG A 281 12.63 -4.36 -13.02
C ARG A 281 12.57 -4.39 -11.49
N LEU A 282 13.68 -4.66 -10.82
CA LEU A 282 13.79 -4.59 -9.36
C LEU A 282 13.58 -3.15 -8.85
N ILE A 283 14.18 -2.18 -9.55
CA ILE A 283 13.88 -0.75 -9.39
C ILE A 283 12.84 -0.40 -10.45
N GLY A 284 11.65 -0.98 -10.31
CA GLY A 284 10.58 -0.84 -11.28
C GLY A 284 9.76 0.43 -11.14
N ASN A 285 9.05 0.72 -12.21
CA ASN A 285 8.05 1.77 -12.26
C ASN A 285 6.65 1.16 -12.25
N TYR A 286 5.70 1.93 -11.76
CA TYR A 286 4.28 1.66 -11.89
C TYR A 286 3.58 2.93 -12.38
N PHE A 287 2.55 2.75 -13.19
CA PHE A 287 1.82 3.89 -13.74
C PHE A 287 0.39 3.54 -14.08
N ARG A 288 -0.44 4.55 -14.15
CA ARG A 288 -1.87 4.46 -14.51
C ARG A 288 -2.43 5.86 -14.81
N LEU A 289 -3.62 5.93 -15.37
CA LEU A 289 -4.35 7.19 -15.48
C LEU A 289 -5.12 7.50 -14.18
N THR A 290 -5.17 8.77 -13.82
CA THR A 290 -6.07 9.30 -12.80
C THR A 290 -7.49 9.46 -13.36
N PRO A 291 -8.53 9.66 -12.51
CA PRO A 291 -9.90 9.87 -12.99
C PRO A 291 -10.07 11.07 -13.94
N ASP A 292 -9.25 12.10 -13.76
CA ASP A 292 -9.25 13.33 -14.59
C ASP A 292 -8.20 13.28 -15.72
N ASN A 293 -7.85 12.09 -16.21
CA ASN A 293 -7.01 11.89 -17.39
C ASN A 293 -5.56 12.41 -17.29
N ARG A 294 -4.93 12.32 -16.12
CA ARG A 294 -3.50 12.56 -15.92
C ARG A 294 -2.75 11.25 -15.86
N LEU A 295 -1.50 11.22 -16.29
CA LEU A 295 -0.65 10.06 -16.04
C LEU A 295 -0.02 10.19 -14.65
N LEU A 296 -0.34 9.24 -13.77
CA LEU A 296 0.38 8.99 -12.53
C LEU A 296 1.50 8.00 -12.83
N PHE A 297 2.74 8.39 -12.53
CA PHE A 297 3.93 7.58 -12.75
C PHE A 297 4.78 7.54 -11.47
N GLY A 298 5.03 6.35 -10.95
CA GLY A 298 5.73 6.18 -9.68
C GLY A 298 6.81 5.12 -9.71
N GLY A 299 7.60 5.08 -8.63
CA GLY A 299 8.65 4.09 -8.48
C GLY A 299 9.61 4.39 -7.32
N ARG A 300 10.52 3.43 -7.08
CA ARG A 300 11.62 3.60 -6.13
C ARG A 300 12.80 4.31 -6.81
N ALA A 301 12.57 5.50 -7.35
CA ALA A 301 13.56 6.27 -8.10
C ALA A 301 14.90 6.42 -7.36
N ARG A 302 14.84 6.45 -6.03
CA ARG A 302 16.01 6.51 -5.13
C ARG A 302 15.75 5.69 -3.88
N PHE A 303 16.75 4.94 -3.40
CA PHE A 303 16.72 4.28 -2.09
C PHE A 303 17.07 5.30 -1.00
N ALA A 304 16.10 6.12 -0.64
CA ALA A 304 16.19 7.17 0.37
C ALA A 304 14.84 7.32 1.07
N MET A 305 14.82 7.96 2.22
CA MET A 305 13.57 8.37 2.84
C MET A 305 12.97 9.57 2.09
N SER A 306 11.64 9.67 2.07
CA SER A 306 10.94 10.81 1.49
C SER A 306 11.12 12.06 2.36
N ASN A 307 11.47 13.17 1.71
CA ASN A 307 11.46 14.53 2.21
C ASN A 307 11.46 15.48 0.99
N SER A 308 11.16 16.76 1.18
CA SER A 308 10.99 17.73 0.09
C SER A 308 12.14 17.74 -0.94
N SER A 309 13.39 17.69 -0.48
CA SER A 309 14.58 17.65 -1.37
C SER A 309 14.74 16.32 -2.09
N SER A 310 14.50 15.20 -1.41
CA SER A 310 14.54 13.87 -1.99
C SER A 310 13.43 13.67 -3.03
N ASP A 311 12.23 14.17 -2.75
CA ASP A 311 11.06 14.06 -3.60
C ASP A 311 11.28 14.80 -4.93
N ALA A 312 11.75 16.04 -4.90
CA ALA A 312 12.05 16.83 -6.09
C ALA A 312 13.15 16.17 -6.98
N LYS A 313 14.21 15.63 -6.36
CA LYS A 313 15.27 14.91 -7.10
C LYS A 313 14.72 13.61 -7.72
N SER A 314 13.88 12.90 -6.99
CA SER A 314 13.24 11.65 -7.47
C SER A 314 12.25 11.93 -8.59
N GLY A 315 11.53 13.06 -8.54
CA GLY A 315 10.64 13.51 -9.60
C GLY A 315 11.34 13.66 -10.95
N LYS A 316 12.53 14.24 -10.97
CA LYS A 316 13.34 14.35 -12.21
C LYS A 316 13.73 12.98 -12.79
N VAL A 317 14.08 12.03 -11.91
CA VAL A 317 14.41 10.64 -12.34
C VAL A 317 13.18 9.95 -12.91
N LEU A 318 12.01 10.11 -12.25
CA LEU A 318 10.76 9.53 -12.74
C LEU A 318 10.31 10.15 -14.07
N GLN A 319 10.45 11.47 -14.22
CA GLN A 319 10.12 12.15 -15.48
C GLN A 319 11.00 11.67 -16.63
N ALA A 320 12.30 11.51 -16.41
CA ALA A 320 13.21 10.95 -17.41
C ALA A 320 12.83 9.51 -17.80
N ALA A 321 12.50 8.67 -16.80
CA ALA A 321 12.05 7.29 -17.07
C ALA A 321 10.69 7.26 -17.81
N MET A 322 9.77 8.15 -17.48
CA MET A 322 8.49 8.30 -18.18
C MET A 322 8.70 8.67 -19.66
N VAL A 323 9.55 9.66 -19.93
CA VAL A 323 9.84 10.10 -21.31
C VAL A 323 10.59 9.03 -22.08
N GLN A 324 11.47 8.26 -21.46
CA GLN A 324 12.12 7.13 -22.10
C GLN A 324 11.10 6.08 -22.55
N MET A 325 10.12 5.74 -21.68
CA MET A 325 9.06 4.76 -21.99
C MET A 325 8.05 5.30 -23.02
N PHE A 326 7.78 6.60 -22.95
CA PHE A 326 6.77 7.31 -23.76
C PHE A 326 7.35 8.62 -24.31
N PRO A 327 8.10 8.60 -25.40
CA PRO A 327 8.69 9.82 -26.01
C PRO A 327 7.63 10.88 -26.37
N GLN A 328 6.38 10.45 -26.62
CA GLN A 328 5.24 11.33 -26.89
C GLN A 328 4.92 12.27 -25.72
N LEU A 329 5.37 11.92 -24.49
CA LEU A 329 5.18 12.72 -23.28
C LEU A 329 6.32 13.71 -22.98
N ALA A 330 7.30 13.87 -23.89
CA ALA A 330 8.47 14.72 -23.67
C ALA A 330 8.14 16.18 -23.34
N HIS A 331 7.03 16.70 -23.85
CA HIS A 331 6.60 18.08 -23.65
C HIS A 331 5.50 18.24 -22.58
N VAL A 332 5.06 17.14 -22.00
CA VAL A 332 4.00 17.14 -20.97
C VAL A 332 4.55 17.65 -19.64
N LYS A 333 3.84 18.60 -19.03
CA LYS A 333 4.23 19.16 -17.73
C LYS A 333 3.91 18.19 -16.60
N VAL A 334 4.75 18.21 -15.56
CA VAL A 334 4.50 17.53 -14.29
C VAL A 334 3.90 18.52 -13.31
N ASP A 335 2.65 18.29 -12.92
CA ASP A 335 1.91 19.17 -11.99
C ASP A 335 2.19 18.82 -10.54
N TYR A 336 2.32 17.53 -10.20
CA TYR A 336 2.54 17.05 -8.84
C TYR A 336 3.78 16.15 -8.74
N CYS A 337 4.48 16.26 -7.59
CA CYS A 337 5.57 15.34 -7.25
C CYS A 337 5.64 15.18 -5.73
N TRP A 338 5.46 13.98 -5.25
CA TRP A 338 5.55 13.68 -3.81
C TRP A 338 6.21 12.34 -3.55
N GLY A 339 6.57 12.11 -2.29
CA GLY A 339 7.02 10.81 -1.82
C GLY A 339 6.16 10.29 -0.67
N GLY A 340 6.33 9.02 -0.37
CA GLY A 340 5.75 8.34 0.78
C GLY A 340 6.69 7.24 1.27
N LEU A 341 6.43 6.71 2.46
CA LEU A 341 7.20 5.61 3.03
C LEU A 341 6.46 4.29 2.86
N VAL A 342 7.14 3.32 2.31
CA VAL A 342 6.69 1.93 2.25
C VAL A 342 7.28 1.17 3.43
N ASP A 343 6.45 0.43 4.15
CA ASP A 343 6.81 -0.44 5.28
C ASP A 343 7.30 -1.80 4.77
N MET A 344 8.62 -1.93 4.58
CA MET A 344 9.22 -3.16 4.06
C MET A 344 9.56 -4.13 5.18
N THR A 345 9.12 -5.39 5.05
CA THR A 345 9.65 -6.54 5.80
C THR A 345 10.78 -7.20 5.04
N SER A 346 11.60 -8.01 5.71
CA SER A 346 12.76 -8.69 5.09
C SER A 346 12.36 -9.67 3.99
N ASP A 347 11.23 -10.35 4.15
CA ASP A 347 10.69 -11.34 3.22
C ASP A 347 9.52 -10.81 2.37
N ARG A 348 9.20 -9.51 2.50
CA ARG A 348 8.10 -8.83 1.80
C ARG A 348 6.70 -9.41 2.09
N LEU A 349 6.55 -10.22 3.13
CA LEU A 349 5.25 -10.71 3.58
C LEU A 349 4.69 -9.79 4.68
N PRO A 350 3.36 -9.61 4.75
CA PRO A 350 2.73 -8.79 5.77
C PRO A 350 2.89 -9.40 7.17
N ARG A 351 2.77 -8.58 8.17
CA ARG A 351 2.84 -8.99 9.58
C ARG A 351 1.61 -8.54 10.34
N ALA A 352 0.93 -9.49 10.96
CA ALA A 352 -0.18 -9.24 11.87
C ALA A 352 -0.15 -10.24 13.01
N GLY A 353 -0.58 -9.82 14.18
CA GLY A 353 -0.58 -10.66 15.38
C GLY A 353 -0.64 -9.84 16.64
N GLU A 354 -0.07 -10.40 17.70
CA GLU A 354 0.03 -9.80 19.03
C GLU A 354 1.47 -9.85 19.53
N HIS A 355 1.92 -8.80 20.19
CA HIS A 355 3.18 -8.76 20.90
C HIS A 355 3.00 -8.02 22.24
N ASN A 356 3.27 -8.71 23.36
CA ASN A 356 3.08 -8.19 24.72
C ASN A 356 1.67 -7.60 24.97
N GLY A 357 0.62 -8.29 24.53
CA GLY A 357 -0.77 -7.87 24.66
C GLY A 357 -1.22 -6.81 23.66
N VAL A 358 -0.32 -6.29 22.81
CA VAL A 358 -0.64 -5.27 21.82
C VAL A 358 -0.79 -5.92 20.45
N PHE A 359 -1.96 -5.76 19.84
CA PHE A 359 -2.23 -6.22 18.48
C PHE A 359 -1.55 -5.33 17.45
N TYR A 360 -1.20 -5.88 16.30
CA TYR A 360 -0.58 -5.11 15.24
C TYR A 360 -0.89 -5.65 13.84
N SER A 361 -0.87 -4.77 12.84
CA SER A 361 -0.86 -5.13 11.43
C SER A 361 -0.10 -4.08 10.62
N MET A 362 0.96 -4.51 9.90
CA MET A 362 1.87 -3.66 9.13
C MET A 362 2.78 -4.48 8.22
N GLY A 363 3.67 -3.84 7.46
CA GLY A 363 4.70 -4.52 6.67
C GLY A 363 4.21 -5.01 5.32
N TYR A 364 3.38 -4.25 4.63
CA TYR A 364 2.75 -4.67 3.36
C TYR A 364 3.67 -4.60 2.14
N SER A 365 4.88 -4.08 2.28
CA SER A 365 5.97 -4.15 1.30
C SER A 365 5.59 -3.69 -0.12
N GLY A 366 4.74 -2.65 -0.22
CA GLY A 366 4.29 -2.06 -1.48
C GLY A 366 2.94 -2.58 -1.98
N HIS A 367 2.30 -3.50 -1.29
CA HIS A 367 0.94 -4.01 -1.59
C HIS A 367 -0.10 -3.52 -0.56
N GLY A 368 0.11 -2.32 -0.03
CA GLY A 368 -0.65 -1.80 1.11
C GLY A 368 -2.09 -1.42 0.79
N VAL A 369 -2.48 -1.12 -0.45
CA VAL A 369 -3.85 -0.65 -0.74
C VAL A 369 -4.88 -1.71 -0.35
N GLN A 370 -4.79 -2.90 -0.91
CA GLN A 370 -5.70 -4.01 -0.59
C GLN A 370 -5.38 -4.67 0.75
N MET A 371 -4.09 -4.93 1.01
CA MET A 371 -3.70 -5.70 2.20
C MET A 371 -4.03 -4.98 3.49
N SER A 372 -3.89 -3.65 3.56
CA SER A 372 -4.20 -2.88 4.75
C SER A 372 -5.69 -2.93 5.12
N VAL A 373 -6.57 -2.85 4.14
CA VAL A 373 -8.03 -2.96 4.35
C VAL A 373 -8.42 -4.38 4.78
N HIS A 374 -7.93 -5.38 4.05
CA HIS A 374 -8.19 -6.78 4.34
C HIS A 374 -7.71 -7.17 5.75
N MET A 375 -6.47 -6.85 6.07
CA MET A 375 -5.88 -7.20 7.34
C MET A 375 -6.44 -6.37 8.50
N GLY A 376 -6.87 -5.13 8.28
CA GLY A 376 -7.62 -4.37 9.27
C GLY A 376 -8.93 -5.05 9.66
N ARG A 377 -9.70 -5.51 8.67
CA ARG A 377 -10.93 -6.30 8.89
C ARG A 377 -10.64 -7.63 9.59
N MET A 378 -9.62 -8.36 9.12
CA MET A 378 -9.17 -9.62 9.71
C MET A 378 -8.76 -9.45 11.17
N MET A 379 -8.03 -8.39 11.51
CA MET A 379 -7.61 -8.15 12.90
C MET A 379 -8.79 -7.92 13.84
N ALA A 380 -9.91 -7.41 13.37
CA ALA A 380 -11.13 -7.35 14.19
C ALA A 380 -11.62 -8.75 14.61
N GLU A 381 -11.51 -9.76 13.74
CA GLU A 381 -11.81 -11.16 14.08
C GLU A 381 -10.77 -11.75 15.05
N VAL A 382 -9.49 -11.46 14.83
CA VAL A 382 -8.39 -11.91 15.70
C VAL A 382 -8.54 -11.35 17.12
N MET A 383 -8.90 -10.07 17.23
CA MET A 383 -9.10 -9.39 18.52
C MET A 383 -10.32 -9.93 19.30
N GLU A 384 -11.26 -10.57 18.61
CA GLU A 384 -12.37 -11.33 19.23
C GLU A 384 -11.99 -12.78 19.59
N GLY A 385 -10.73 -13.15 19.48
CA GLY A 385 -10.24 -14.50 19.81
C GLY A 385 -10.20 -15.50 18.65
N LYS A 386 -10.54 -15.09 17.41
CA LYS A 386 -10.51 -15.95 16.23
C LYS A 386 -9.13 -15.91 15.57
N ALA A 387 -8.09 -16.36 16.24
CA ALA A 387 -6.71 -16.30 15.75
C ALA A 387 -6.50 -16.96 14.37
N GLN A 388 -7.31 -17.95 14.02
CA GLN A 388 -7.24 -18.67 12.72
C GLN A 388 -7.67 -17.81 11.52
N ALA A 389 -8.30 -16.67 11.75
CA ALA A 389 -8.59 -15.71 10.68
C ALA A 389 -7.32 -15.12 10.05
N ASN A 390 -6.18 -15.20 10.74
CA ASN A 390 -4.90 -14.67 10.27
C ASN A 390 -4.02 -15.77 9.64
N PRO A 391 -3.89 -15.84 8.31
CA PRO A 391 -3.04 -16.84 7.65
C PRO A 391 -1.53 -16.60 7.87
N TRP A 392 -1.15 -15.41 8.34
CA TRP A 392 0.25 -15.04 8.65
C TRP A 392 0.61 -15.15 10.14
N LYS A 393 -0.27 -15.70 10.99
CA LYS A 393 -0.09 -15.75 12.46
C LYS A 393 1.18 -16.47 12.90
N ASP A 394 1.61 -17.49 12.14
CA ASP A 394 2.77 -18.35 12.45
C ASP A 394 4.06 -17.86 11.79
N LEU A 395 4.03 -16.75 11.04
CA LEU A 395 5.23 -16.18 10.44
C LEU A 395 6.17 -15.61 11.49
N SER A 396 7.40 -16.11 11.52
CA SER A 396 8.46 -15.51 12.33
C SER A 396 8.75 -14.08 11.87
N TRP A 397 9.03 -13.20 12.84
CA TRP A 397 9.37 -11.81 12.53
C TRP A 397 10.65 -11.39 13.24
N PRO A 398 11.82 -11.85 12.77
CA PRO A 398 13.10 -11.53 13.37
C PRO A 398 13.45 -10.04 13.18
N ALA A 399 14.19 -9.48 14.13
CA ALA A 399 14.77 -8.15 13.96
C ALA A 399 15.82 -8.17 12.84
N ILE A 400 15.86 -7.12 12.05
CA ILE A 400 16.84 -6.97 10.97
C ILE A 400 18.18 -6.59 11.59
N PRO A 401 19.26 -7.35 11.37
CA PRO A 401 20.57 -7.07 11.94
C PRO A 401 21.06 -5.65 11.62
N GLY A 402 21.55 -4.94 12.63
CA GLY A 402 22.06 -3.57 12.46
C GLY A 402 21.00 -2.50 12.18
N HIS A 403 19.70 -2.85 12.18
CA HIS A 403 18.62 -1.91 11.98
C HIS A 403 17.99 -1.47 13.32
N PHE A 404 18.10 -0.20 13.64
CA PHE A 404 17.58 0.41 14.87
C PHE A 404 16.52 1.49 14.60
N GLY A 405 15.84 1.40 13.45
CA GLY A 405 14.78 2.31 13.02
C GLY A 405 15.21 3.25 11.88
N LYS A 406 16.41 3.84 11.91
CA LYS A 406 16.93 4.62 10.78
C LYS A 406 17.66 3.70 9.80
N PRO A 407 17.20 3.55 8.54
CA PRO A 407 17.77 2.60 7.58
C PRO A 407 19.00 3.20 6.88
N TRP A 408 20.12 3.31 7.59
CA TRP A 408 21.38 3.87 7.09
C TRP A 408 21.97 3.11 5.90
N PHE A 409 21.61 1.86 5.75
CA PHE A 409 22.10 0.96 4.69
C PHE A 409 21.35 1.11 3.34
N LEU A 410 20.28 1.90 3.25
CA LEU A 410 19.49 2.06 2.01
C LEU A 410 20.32 2.44 0.78
N PRO A 411 21.32 3.35 0.86
CA PRO A 411 22.15 3.66 -0.31
C PRO A 411 22.90 2.45 -0.86
N LEU A 412 23.39 1.55 0.03
CA LEU A 412 24.09 0.32 -0.35
C LEU A 412 23.13 -0.67 -1.02
N VAL A 413 21.95 -0.85 -0.44
CA VAL A 413 20.88 -1.67 -1.03
C VAL A 413 20.48 -1.15 -2.42
N GLY A 414 20.37 0.16 -2.57
CA GLY A 414 20.08 0.79 -3.85
C GLY A 414 21.18 0.59 -4.90
N ALA A 415 22.45 0.64 -4.50
CA ALA A 415 23.58 0.34 -5.39
C ALA A 415 23.56 -1.13 -5.83
N TYR A 416 23.29 -2.05 -4.91
CA TYR A 416 23.16 -3.48 -5.20
C TYR A 416 22.03 -3.77 -6.20
N TYR A 417 20.83 -3.22 -6.02
CA TYR A 417 19.72 -3.44 -6.94
C TYR A 417 19.96 -2.82 -8.32
N ARG A 418 20.60 -1.64 -8.43
CA ARG A 418 21.01 -1.09 -9.73
C ARG A 418 21.99 -2.01 -10.46
N TYR A 419 22.95 -2.56 -9.73
CA TYR A 419 23.89 -3.55 -10.29
C TYR A 419 23.17 -4.80 -10.79
N GLN A 420 22.23 -5.34 -10.02
CA GLN A 420 21.39 -6.47 -10.43
C GLN A 420 20.55 -6.14 -11.69
N ASP A 421 19.85 -5.00 -11.71
CA ASP A 421 19.06 -4.56 -12.86
C ASP A 421 19.91 -4.31 -14.12
N SER A 422 21.22 -4.03 -14.00
CA SER A 422 22.11 -3.90 -15.16
C SER A 422 22.55 -5.24 -15.74
N ARG A 423 22.61 -6.32 -14.94
CA ARG A 423 23.05 -7.64 -15.37
C ARG A 423 21.93 -8.55 -15.89
N HIS A 424 20.76 -8.43 -15.33
CA HIS A 424 19.58 -9.21 -15.67
C HIS A 424 18.53 -8.32 -16.33
#